data_b7d1f241fac0ac227083050710781d46
#
_entry.id   b7d1f241fac0ac227083050710781d46
#
_cell.length_a   1.000
_cell.length_b   1.000
_cell.length_c   1.000
_cell.angle_alpha   90.00
_cell.angle_beta   90.00
_cell.angle_gamma   90.00
#
_symmetry.space_group_name_H-M   'P 1'
#
loop_
_entity.id
_entity.type
_entity.pdbx_description
1 polymer ?
#
loop_
_entity_poly.entity_id
_entity_poly.type
_entity_poly.pdbx_seq_one_letter_code
_entity_poly.pdbx_strand_id
1 'polypeptide(L)'
;EVPPSSRSLGPIAPRDTDATPFTTILEALIERVTGAFAAAIVDSQGETVDYAGRGEPFDLRVAAAHVQIVLASLERFGALGDPHWVVIRGARKSVAASVLPDGYVLVLLLRPRAAFAISTRALKVCTRALAEEAGWNDLAKREGAKQRSWFEVPVETDRRGRPTHVGAKRVPVEVLGAVMGLSVRERGFRVRTAEGSELTLVREPRQRWYADEPV
;
A
#
# COMPACT_ATOMS: atom_id res chain seq x y z
N GLU A 1 35.60 0.27 -14.85
CA GLU A 1 34.15 -0.05 -14.78
C GLU A 1 33.50 0.93 -13.81
N VAL A 2 32.82 1.95 -14.34
CA VAL A 2 32.20 3.01 -13.57
C VAL A 2 30.90 2.42 -12.96
N PRO A 3 30.67 2.51 -11.63
CA PRO A 3 29.44 2.02 -11.05
C PRO A 3 28.25 2.82 -11.63
N PRO A 4 27.10 2.17 -11.89
CA PRO A 4 25.94 2.86 -12.44
C PRO A 4 25.47 3.90 -11.43
N SER A 5 25.64 5.15 -11.79
CA SER A 5 25.14 6.31 -11.05
C SER A 5 23.67 6.11 -10.72
N SER A 6 23.32 6.38 -9.47
CA SER A 6 21.95 6.50 -9.00
C SER A 6 21.21 7.53 -9.87
N ARG A 7 20.57 7.07 -10.95
CA ARG A 7 19.74 7.95 -11.78
C ARG A 7 18.64 8.50 -10.88
N SER A 8 18.71 9.80 -10.63
CA SER A 8 17.68 10.57 -9.96
C SER A 8 16.31 10.24 -10.61
N LEU A 9 15.30 10.07 -9.79
CA LEU A 9 13.93 10.17 -10.28
C LEU A 9 13.81 11.49 -11.00
N GLY A 10 13.31 11.48 -12.23
CA GLY A 10 13.13 12.68 -13.04
C GLY A 10 12.35 13.77 -12.27
N PRO A 11 12.38 15.01 -12.77
CA PRO A 11 11.60 16.09 -12.18
C PRO A 11 10.12 15.68 -12.07
N ILE A 12 9.40 16.30 -11.15
CA ILE A 12 7.94 16.20 -11.11
C ILE A 12 7.44 16.95 -12.33
N ALA A 13 6.95 16.24 -13.33
CA ALA A 13 6.26 16.86 -14.46
C ALA A 13 4.94 17.47 -13.98
N PRO A 14 4.51 18.63 -14.52
CA PRO A 14 3.22 19.18 -14.21
C PRO A 14 2.13 18.18 -14.61
N ARG A 15 1.06 18.12 -13.81
CA ARG A 15 -0.12 17.30 -14.15
C ARG A 15 -0.80 17.92 -15.38
N ASP A 16 -1.34 17.06 -16.22
CA ASP A 16 -2.15 17.43 -17.38
C ASP A 16 -3.68 17.30 -17.12
N THR A 17 -4.05 16.95 -15.89
CA THR A 17 -5.42 16.85 -15.40
C THR A 17 -5.55 17.49 -14.02
N ASP A 18 -6.74 17.93 -13.64
CA ASP A 18 -7.02 18.46 -12.30
C ASP A 18 -6.84 17.37 -11.25
N ALA A 19 -6.45 17.78 -10.05
CA ALA A 19 -6.34 16.88 -8.91
C ALA A 19 -7.74 16.53 -8.40
N THR A 20 -7.96 15.26 -8.09
CA THR A 20 -9.19 14.74 -7.49
C THR A 20 -8.93 14.23 -6.08
N PRO A 21 -9.95 13.84 -5.31
CA PRO A 21 -9.73 13.16 -4.02
C PRO A 21 -8.88 11.89 -4.16
N PHE A 22 -8.98 11.17 -5.27
CA PHE A 22 -8.13 10.01 -5.57
C PHE A 22 -6.64 10.39 -5.63
N THR A 23 -6.31 11.56 -6.18
CA THR A 23 -4.91 12.05 -6.21
C THR A 23 -4.31 12.06 -4.81
N THR A 24 -5.02 12.61 -3.82
CA THR A 24 -4.55 12.68 -2.43
C THR A 24 -4.33 11.30 -1.82
N ILE A 25 -5.23 10.35 -2.10
CA ILE A 25 -5.11 8.97 -1.62
C ILE A 25 -3.88 8.29 -2.24
N LEU A 26 -3.64 8.50 -3.55
CA LEU A 26 -2.48 7.95 -4.25
C LEU A 26 -1.16 8.56 -3.75
N GLU A 27 -1.13 9.87 -3.49
CA GLU A 27 0.02 10.54 -2.90
C GLU A 27 0.38 9.98 -1.52
N ALA A 28 -0.62 9.78 -0.66
CA ALA A 28 -0.44 9.15 0.65
C ALA A 28 0.13 7.72 0.53
N LEU A 29 -0.29 6.94 -0.47
CA LEU A 29 0.28 5.61 -0.74
C LEU A 29 1.74 5.71 -1.16
N ILE A 30 2.08 6.61 -2.10
CA ILE A 30 3.45 6.82 -2.58
C ILE A 30 4.37 7.20 -1.42
N GLU A 31 3.94 8.10 -0.56
CA GLU A 31 4.71 8.50 0.61
C GLU A 31 4.93 7.36 1.59
N ARG A 32 3.95 6.49 1.73
CA ARG A 32 3.96 5.38 2.68
C ARG A 32 4.83 4.22 2.21
N VAL A 33 4.87 3.94 0.92
CA VAL A 33 5.64 2.82 0.36
C VAL A 33 7.04 3.25 -0.01
N THR A 34 8.03 2.76 0.74
CA THR A 34 9.43 3.09 0.48
C THR A 34 9.86 2.65 -0.92
N GLY A 35 10.31 3.62 -1.71
CA GLY A 35 10.76 3.40 -3.09
C GLY A 35 9.65 3.48 -4.13
N ALA A 36 8.40 3.69 -3.73
CA ALA A 36 7.36 4.12 -4.64
C ALA A 36 7.66 5.53 -5.15
N PHE A 37 7.32 5.81 -6.40
CA PHE A 37 7.52 7.11 -6.99
C PHE A 37 6.32 7.60 -7.80
N ALA A 38 5.39 6.71 -8.18
CA ALA A 38 4.14 7.06 -8.81
C ALA A 38 3.08 5.99 -8.56
N ALA A 39 1.82 6.36 -8.64
CA ALA A 39 0.66 5.47 -8.58
C ALA A 39 -0.42 5.94 -9.54
N ALA A 40 -1.25 5.01 -10.01
CA ALA A 40 -2.39 5.30 -10.87
C ALA A 40 -3.55 4.34 -10.56
N ILE A 41 -4.76 4.77 -10.87
CA ILE A 41 -5.95 3.92 -10.95
C ILE A 41 -6.35 3.85 -12.40
N VAL A 42 -6.60 2.66 -12.90
CA VAL A 42 -7.15 2.42 -14.23
C VAL A 42 -8.46 1.64 -14.12
N ASP A 43 -9.35 1.85 -15.05
CA ASP A 43 -10.59 1.09 -15.16
C ASP A 43 -10.39 -0.26 -15.88
N SER A 44 -11.46 -1.00 -16.08
CA SER A 44 -11.45 -2.30 -16.77
C SER A 44 -11.03 -2.23 -18.25
N GLN A 45 -11.08 -1.04 -18.86
CA GLN A 45 -10.65 -0.80 -20.23
C GLN A 45 -9.20 -0.34 -20.32
N GLY A 46 -8.54 -0.11 -19.19
CA GLY A 46 -7.18 0.43 -19.08
C GLY A 46 -7.11 1.95 -19.20
N GLU A 47 -8.25 2.65 -19.15
CA GLU A 47 -8.27 4.10 -19.10
C GLU A 47 -7.90 4.58 -17.70
N THR A 48 -7.07 5.61 -17.63
CA THR A 48 -6.61 6.15 -16.36
C THR A 48 -7.67 7.05 -15.74
N VAL A 49 -8.16 6.66 -14.57
CA VAL A 49 -9.11 7.45 -13.77
C VAL A 49 -8.39 8.60 -13.06
N ASP A 50 -7.27 8.29 -12.41
CA ASP A 50 -6.40 9.28 -11.79
C ASP A 50 -4.99 8.74 -11.58
N TYR A 51 -4.03 9.64 -11.34
CA TYR A 51 -2.64 9.27 -11.09
C TYR A 51 -1.97 10.29 -10.16
N ALA A 52 -0.87 9.90 -9.53
CA ALA A 52 -0.05 10.78 -8.69
C ALA A 52 1.43 10.38 -8.79
N GLY A 53 2.30 11.31 -8.40
CA GLY A 53 3.72 11.05 -8.22
C GLY A 53 4.61 11.66 -9.28
N ARG A 54 5.77 11.02 -9.55
CA ARG A 54 6.85 11.55 -10.41
C ARG A 54 6.89 10.76 -11.72
N GLY A 55 7.12 11.47 -12.80
CA GLY A 55 7.24 10.93 -14.16
C GLY A 55 6.34 11.71 -15.12
N GLU A 56 6.55 11.49 -16.40
CA GLU A 56 5.69 12.05 -17.43
C GLU A 56 4.29 11.45 -17.34
N PRO A 57 3.22 12.27 -17.32
CA PRO A 57 1.84 11.78 -17.21
C PRO A 57 1.49 10.70 -18.24
N PHE A 58 1.93 10.89 -19.48
CA PHE A 58 1.72 9.92 -20.55
C PHE A 58 2.35 8.57 -20.24
N ASP A 59 3.62 8.55 -19.78
CA ASP A 59 4.33 7.31 -19.44
C ASP A 59 3.67 6.57 -18.27
N LEU A 60 3.14 7.31 -17.29
CA LEU A 60 2.43 6.72 -16.14
C LEU A 60 1.15 6.04 -16.59
N ARG A 61 0.36 6.70 -17.43
CA ARG A 61 -0.89 6.15 -18.00
C ARG A 61 -0.63 4.91 -18.85
N VAL A 62 0.35 4.99 -19.75
CA VAL A 62 0.72 3.85 -20.60
C VAL A 62 1.19 2.66 -19.76
N ALA A 63 2.01 2.89 -18.75
CA ALA A 63 2.46 1.82 -17.86
C ALA A 63 1.29 1.18 -17.11
N ALA A 64 0.34 1.98 -16.61
CA ALA A 64 -0.83 1.50 -15.90
C ALA A 64 -1.78 0.69 -16.81
N ALA A 65 -2.03 1.17 -18.02
CA ALA A 65 -2.82 0.45 -19.03
C ALA A 65 -2.20 -0.91 -19.40
N HIS A 66 -0.87 -0.97 -19.58
CA HIS A 66 -0.20 -2.25 -19.83
C HIS A 66 -0.34 -3.24 -18.68
N VAL A 67 -0.33 -2.77 -17.44
CA VAL A 67 -0.55 -3.62 -16.26
C VAL A 67 -1.95 -4.22 -16.25
N GLN A 68 -2.96 -3.43 -16.63
CA GLN A 68 -4.34 -3.91 -16.79
C GLN A 68 -4.42 -5.04 -17.84
N ILE A 69 -3.78 -4.87 -18.99
CA ILE A 69 -3.72 -5.92 -20.02
C ILE A 69 -3.09 -7.20 -19.49
N VAL A 70 -2.00 -7.09 -18.71
CA VAL A 70 -1.33 -8.25 -18.10
C VAL A 70 -2.26 -8.94 -17.11
N LEU A 71 -2.95 -8.20 -16.25
CA LEU A 71 -3.89 -8.75 -15.28
C LEU A 71 -5.05 -9.46 -15.98
N ALA A 72 -5.68 -8.83 -16.96
CA ALA A 72 -6.75 -9.45 -17.77
C ALA A 72 -6.28 -10.73 -18.48
N SER A 73 -5.00 -10.79 -18.84
CA SER A 73 -4.42 -12.01 -19.40
C SER A 73 -4.24 -13.11 -18.35
N LEU A 74 -3.88 -12.75 -17.13
CA LEU A 74 -3.71 -13.70 -16.02
C LEU A 74 -5.05 -14.30 -15.56
N GLU A 75 -6.15 -13.56 -15.59
CA GLU A 75 -7.49 -14.05 -15.27
C GLU A 75 -7.92 -15.24 -16.16
N ARG A 76 -7.39 -15.29 -17.39
CA ARG A 76 -7.66 -16.41 -18.32
C ARG A 76 -6.97 -17.71 -17.90
N PHE A 77 -5.99 -17.65 -17.01
CA PHE A 77 -5.36 -18.83 -16.45
C PHE A 77 -6.15 -19.33 -15.24
N GLY A 78 -7.23 -20.06 -15.48
CA GLY A 78 -8.11 -20.57 -14.42
C GLY A 78 -7.42 -21.36 -13.31
N ALA A 79 -6.22 -21.92 -13.57
CA ALA A 79 -5.42 -22.60 -12.57
C ALA A 79 -4.85 -21.67 -11.48
N LEU A 80 -4.74 -20.37 -11.73
CA LEU A 80 -4.27 -19.39 -10.76
C LEU A 80 -5.40 -18.84 -9.86
N GLY A 81 -6.65 -19.05 -10.24
CA GLY A 81 -7.79 -18.36 -9.64
C GLY A 81 -7.74 -16.85 -9.94
N ASP A 82 -8.56 -16.09 -9.24
CA ASP A 82 -8.63 -14.63 -9.44
C ASP A 82 -7.40 -13.95 -8.83
N PRO A 83 -6.58 -13.27 -9.62
CA PRO A 83 -5.40 -12.58 -9.10
C PRO A 83 -5.84 -11.37 -8.26
N HIS A 84 -5.51 -11.37 -6.98
CA HIS A 84 -5.80 -10.22 -6.12
C HIS A 84 -4.74 -9.13 -6.22
N TRP A 85 -3.50 -9.54 -6.46
CA TRP A 85 -2.41 -8.60 -6.65
C TRP A 85 -1.23 -9.26 -7.36
N VAL A 86 -0.46 -8.44 -8.08
CA VAL A 86 0.69 -8.87 -8.86
C VAL A 86 1.89 -7.96 -8.62
N VAL A 87 3.08 -8.55 -8.57
CA VAL A 87 4.35 -7.80 -8.56
C VAL A 87 5.19 -8.20 -9.75
N ILE A 88 5.51 -7.22 -10.58
CA ILE A 88 6.41 -7.38 -11.73
C ILE A 88 7.73 -6.68 -11.41
N ARG A 89 8.82 -7.43 -11.46
CA ARG A 89 10.16 -6.90 -11.23
C ARG A 89 10.88 -6.68 -12.54
N GLY A 90 11.22 -5.45 -12.83
CA GLY A 90 12.03 -5.10 -13.97
C GLY A 90 13.43 -4.62 -13.57
N ALA A 91 14.36 -4.65 -14.50
CA ALA A 91 15.73 -4.20 -14.27
C ALA A 91 15.81 -2.70 -13.93
N ARG A 92 14.92 -1.89 -14.45
CA ARG A 92 14.89 -0.42 -14.29
C ARG A 92 13.81 0.07 -13.33
N LYS A 93 12.65 -0.56 -13.32
CA LYS A 93 11.49 -0.21 -12.49
C LYS A 93 10.76 -1.50 -12.12
N SER A 94 10.06 -1.50 -11.01
CA SER A 94 9.14 -2.56 -10.62
C SER A 94 7.73 -2.01 -10.53
N VAL A 95 6.75 -2.88 -10.65
CA VAL A 95 5.33 -2.53 -10.58
C VAL A 95 4.67 -3.45 -9.57
N ALA A 96 3.81 -2.90 -8.73
CA ALA A 96 2.84 -3.65 -7.97
C ALA A 96 1.45 -3.22 -8.40
N ALA A 97 0.55 -4.18 -8.57
CA ALA A 97 -0.82 -3.89 -8.94
C ALA A 97 -1.79 -4.68 -8.08
N SER A 98 -2.88 -4.05 -7.68
CA SER A 98 -3.95 -4.65 -6.90
C SER A 98 -5.26 -4.51 -7.66
N VAL A 99 -5.97 -5.61 -7.81
CA VAL A 99 -7.32 -5.60 -8.39
C VAL A 99 -8.27 -4.97 -7.38
N LEU A 100 -9.07 -4.02 -7.86
CA LEU A 100 -10.11 -3.31 -7.14
C LEU A 100 -11.48 -3.82 -7.61
N PRO A 101 -12.60 -3.43 -6.96
CA PRO A 101 -13.94 -3.74 -7.45
C PRO A 101 -14.17 -3.25 -8.87
N ASP A 102 -15.17 -3.83 -9.52
CA ASP A 102 -15.66 -3.47 -10.85
C ASP A 102 -14.57 -3.47 -11.94
N GLY A 103 -13.50 -4.28 -11.72
CA GLY A 103 -12.40 -4.41 -12.67
C GLY A 103 -11.41 -3.25 -12.68
N TYR A 104 -11.51 -2.32 -11.72
CA TYR A 104 -10.48 -1.30 -11.54
C TYR A 104 -9.18 -1.91 -11.03
N VAL A 105 -8.06 -1.24 -11.33
CA VAL A 105 -6.73 -1.66 -10.88
C VAL A 105 -5.96 -0.48 -10.31
N LEU A 106 -5.46 -0.67 -9.09
CA LEU A 106 -4.46 0.21 -8.48
C LEU A 106 -3.08 -0.24 -8.94
N VAL A 107 -2.33 0.65 -9.57
CA VAL A 107 -0.96 0.41 -10.05
C VAL A 107 0.01 1.28 -9.28
N LEU A 108 1.06 0.68 -8.74
CA LEU A 108 2.12 1.37 -8.01
C LEU A 108 3.46 1.15 -8.71
N LEU A 109 4.09 2.23 -9.13
CA LEU A 109 5.41 2.20 -9.76
C LEU A 109 6.51 2.37 -8.70
N LEU A 110 7.50 1.50 -8.75
CA LEU A 110 8.52 1.35 -7.73
C LEU A 110 9.93 1.32 -8.33
N ARG A 111 10.90 1.72 -7.53
CA ARG A 111 12.31 1.42 -7.82
C ARG A 111 12.52 -0.10 -7.82
N PRO A 112 13.48 -0.64 -8.60
CA PRO A 112 13.63 -2.09 -8.77
C PRO A 112 13.68 -2.90 -7.47
N ARG A 113 14.41 -2.40 -6.48
CA ARG A 113 14.59 -3.08 -5.18
C ARG A 113 13.46 -2.85 -4.18
N ALA A 114 12.57 -1.90 -4.44
CA ALA A 114 11.48 -1.58 -3.52
C ALA A 114 10.38 -2.65 -3.54
N ALA A 115 10.22 -3.37 -4.64
CA ALA A 115 9.22 -4.43 -4.77
C ALA A 115 9.34 -5.56 -3.72
N PHE A 116 10.48 -5.69 -3.06
CA PHE A 116 10.67 -6.66 -1.98
C PHE A 116 10.16 -6.18 -0.61
N ALA A 117 9.83 -4.91 -0.49
CA ALA A 117 9.49 -4.29 0.80
C ALA A 117 8.10 -3.63 0.78
N ILE A 118 7.22 -4.05 -0.13
CA ILE A 118 5.86 -3.52 -0.19
C ILE A 118 5.08 -4.06 0.99
N SER A 119 4.55 -3.13 1.78
CA SER A 119 3.63 -3.47 2.85
C SER A 119 2.24 -3.78 2.26
N THR A 120 1.75 -4.99 2.49
CA THR A 120 0.37 -5.36 2.13
C THR A 120 -0.64 -4.52 2.90
N ARG A 121 -0.29 -4.01 4.09
CA ARG A 121 -1.13 -3.09 4.88
C ARG A 121 -1.25 -1.73 4.20
N ALA A 122 -0.15 -1.18 3.67
CA ALA A 122 -0.18 0.08 2.95
C ALA A 122 -1.16 0.01 1.78
N LEU A 123 -1.10 -1.08 1.02
CA LEU A 123 -2.03 -1.33 -0.08
C LEU A 123 -3.48 -1.45 0.40
N LYS A 124 -3.74 -2.23 1.46
CA LYS A 124 -5.09 -2.40 2.01
C LYS A 124 -5.72 -1.09 2.50
N VAL A 125 -4.95 -0.26 3.20
CA VAL A 125 -5.45 1.06 3.65
C VAL A 125 -5.76 1.96 2.46
N CYS A 126 -4.91 1.96 1.43
CA CYS A 126 -5.17 2.70 0.21
C CYS A 126 -6.41 2.17 -0.52
N THR A 127 -6.49 0.85 -0.74
CA THR A 127 -7.65 0.21 -1.39
C THR A 127 -8.96 0.55 -0.68
N ARG A 128 -8.96 0.54 0.66
CA ARG A 128 -10.12 0.91 1.45
C ARG A 128 -10.50 2.38 1.25
N ALA A 129 -9.52 3.30 1.32
CA ALA A 129 -9.78 4.73 1.09
C ALA A 129 -10.32 5.00 -0.33
N LEU A 130 -9.79 4.29 -1.33
CA LEU A 130 -10.30 4.35 -2.70
C LEU A 130 -11.74 3.83 -2.81
N ALA A 131 -12.05 2.75 -2.11
CA ALA A 131 -13.39 2.17 -2.08
C ALA A 131 -14.40 3.09 -1.41
N GLU A 132 -14.02 3.73 -0.31
CA GLU A 132 -14.85 4.73 0.38
C GLU A 132 -15.12 5.94 -0.52
N GLU A 133 -14.10 6.46 -1.19
CA GLU A 133 -14.23 7.60 -2.11
C GLU A 133 -15.06 7.27 -3.35
N ALA A 134 -14.85 6.09 -3.93
CA ALA A 134 -15.58 5.62 -5.12
C ALA A 134 -17.01 5.11 -4.81
N GLY A 135 -17.37 5.00 -3.54
CA GLY A 135 -18.67 4.45 -3.13
C GLY A 135 -18.83 2.94 -3.36
N TRP A 136 -17.73 2.19 -3.45
CA TRP A 136 -17.74 0.73 -3.64
C TRP A 136 -18.10 0.01 -2.33
N ASN A 137 -19.37 0.06 -1.95
CA ASN A 137 -19.87 -0.47 -0.67
C ASN A 137 -19.75 -1.99 -0.50
N ASP A 138 -19.53 -2.75 -1.59
CA ASP A 138 -19.45 -4.21 -1.56
C ASP A 138 -18.08 -4.76 -1.12
N LEU A 139 -17.01 -3.95 -1.08
CA LEU A 139 -15.73 -4.37 -0.54
C LEU A 139 -15.82 -4.70 0.95
N ALA A 140 -16.55 -3.89 1.70
CA ALA A 140 -16.77 -4.15 3.13
C ALA A 140 -17.54 -5.46 3.39
N LYS A 141 -18.37 -5.91 2.43
CA LYS A 141 -19.14 -7.16 2.53
C LYS A 141 -18.35 -8.38 2.05
N ARG A 142 -17.49 -8.23 1.00
CA ARG A 142 -16.69 -9.33 0.44
C ARG A 142 -15.44 -9.65 1.28
N GLU A 143 -14.85 -8.65 1.92
CA GLU A 143 -13.79 -8.83 2.92
C GLU A 143 -14.35 -9.32 4.29
N GLY A 144 -15.64 -9.60 4.33
CA GLY A 144 -16.36 -10.00 5.50
C GLY A 144 -15.76 -11.20 6.21
N ALA A 145 -15.62 -11.02 7.51
CA ALA A 145 -15.52 -12.00 8.59
C ALA A 145 -14.13 -12.57 8.95
N LYS A 146 -13.05 -12.37 8.20
CA LYS A 146 -11.72 -12.86 8.64
C LYS A 146 -10.51 -11.97 8.33
N GLN A 147 -10.66 -10.87 7.64
CA GLN A 147 -9.53 -10.00 7.31
C GLN A 147 -9.45 -8.86 8.32
N ARG A 148 -8.46 -8.92 9.22
CA ARG A 148 -8.19 -7.87 10.20
C ARG A 148 -7.99 -6.54 9.50
N SER A 149 -8.87 -5.57 9.77
CA SER A 149 -8.68 -4.19 9.34
C SER A 149 -7.47 -3.62 10.07
N TRP A 150 -6.65 -2.82 9.39
CA TRP A 150 -5.50 -2.16 9.99
C TRP A 150 -5.79 -0.67 10.12
N PHE A 151 -5.56 -0.14 11.32
CA PHE A 151 -5.79 1.25 11.67
C PHE A 151 -4.45 1.92 11.94
N GLU A 152 -4.20 3.08 11.33
CA GLU A 152 -3.04 3.87 11.69
C GLU A 152 -3.24 4.44 13.10
N VAL A 153 -2.27 4.22 13.99
CA VAL A 153 -2.35 4.62 15.39
C VAL A 153 -1.04 5.25 15.84
N PRO A 154 -1.08 6.33 16.64
CA PRO A 154 0.11 6.83 17.29
C PRO A 154 0.58 5.82 18.33
N VAL A 155 1.89 5.55 18.37
CA VAL A 155 2.51 4.64 19.34
C VAL A 155 3.74 5.29 19.94
N GLU A 156 3.82 5.31 21.27
CA GLU A 156 5.04 5.66 21.98
C GLU A 156 5.88 4.41 22.23
N THR A 157 7.18 4.57 22.17
CA THR A 157 8.11 3.45 22.33
C THR A 157 9.18 3.75 23.38
N ASP A 158 9.70 2.71 23.99
CA ASP A 158 10.90 2.77 24.81
C ASP A 158 12.17 2.99 23.98
N ARG A 159 13.33 3.11 24.63
CA ARG A 159 14.64 3.26 23.97
C ARG A 159 15.00 2.08 23.07
N ARG A 160 14.36 0.93 23.22
CA ARG A 160 14.55 -0.27 22.40
C ARG A 160 13.54 -0.37 21.25
N GLY A 161 12.66 0.63 21.13
CA GLY A 161 11.60 0.68 20.09
C GLY A 161 10.43 -0.27 20.34
N ARG A 162 10.21 -0.70 21.62
CA ARG A 162 9.04 -1.49 22.01
C ARG A 162 7.89 -0.57 22.38
N PRO A 163 6.65 -0.87 21.97
CA PRO A 163 5.47 -0.11 22.34
C PRO A 163 5.31 0.03 23.86
N THR A 164 5.00 1.23 24.33
CA THR A 164 4.67 1.53 25.73
C THR A 164 3.26 2.11 25.87
N HIS A 165 2.82 2.92 24.88
CA HIS A 165 1.47 3.48 24.83
C HIS A 165 0.96 3.47 23.40
N VAL A 166 -0.37 3.35 23.23
CA VAL A 166 -1.02 3.29 21.94
C VAL A 166 -2.25 4.21 21.90
N GLY A 167 -2.55 4.72 20.69
CA GLY A 167 -3.70 5.57 20.44
C GLY A 167 -3.55 7.02 20.91
N ALA A 168 -4.49 7.87 20.49
CA ALA A 168 -4.50 9.30 20.85
C ALA A 168 -4.67 9.52 22.36
N LYS A 169 -5.33 8.61 23.04
CA LYS A 169 -5.52 8.63 24.51
C LYS A 169 -4.32 8.12 25.30
N ARG A 170 -3.25 7.71 24.61
CA ARG A 170 -2.00 7.17 25.21
C ARG A 170 -2.28 6.01 26.18
N VAL A 171 -3.07 5.04 25.74
CA VAL A 171 -3.38 3.85 26.54
C VAL A 171 -2.11 3.04 26.76
N PRO A 172 -1.72 2.77 28.03
CA PRO A 172 -0.53 1.98 28.32
C PRO A 172 -0.70 0.54 27.83
N VAL A 173 0.39 -0.04 27.29
CA VAL A 173 0.39 -1.41 26.77
C VAL A 173 1.57 -2.22 27.29
N GLU A 174 1.32 -3.49 27.55
CA GLU A 174 2.31 -4.51 27.86
C GLU A 174 2.64 -5.31 26.59
N VAL A 175 3.94 -5.47 26.27
CA VAL A 175 4.37 -6.29 25.14
C VAL A 175 4.38 -7.75 25.52
N LEU A 176 3.51 -8.55 24.89
CA LEU A 176 3.39 -9.99 25.09
C LEU A 176 4.40 -10.78 24.26
N GLY A 177 4.77 -10.27 23.08
CA GLY A 177 5.68 -10.95 22.17
C GLY A 177 5.88 -10.26 20.85
N ALA A 178 6.77 -10.82 20.01
CA ALA A 178 7.01 -10.38 18.66
C ALA A 178 6.09 -11.11 17.67
N VAL A 179 5.66 -10.40 16.61
CA VAL A 179 4.89 -10.98 15.51
C VAL A 179 5.84 -11.43 14.41
N MET A 180 5.72 -12.68 13.99
CA MET A 180 6.51 -13.28 12.92
C MET A 180 5.79 -13.18 11.56
N GLY A 181 6.52 -13.43 10.46
CA GLY A 181 5.93 -13.46 9.12
C GLY A 181 5.68 -12.09 8.49
N LEU A 182 6.28 -11.04 9.04
CA LEU A 182 6.23 -9.69 8.50
C LEU A 182 7.32 -9.48 7.42
N SER A 183 7.20 -8.41 6.64
CA SER A 183 8.25 -8.04 5.70
C SER A 183 9.55 -7.65 6.42
N VAL A 184 10.70 -7.74 5.72
CA VAL A 184 12.04 -7.52 6.30
C VAL A 184 12.20 -6.15 7.00
N ARG A 185 11.38 -5.16 6.64
CA ARG A 185 11.45 -3.79 7.18
C ARG A 185 10.37 -3.47 8.21
N GLU A 186 9.54 -4.45 8.54
CA GLU A 186 8.47 -4.29 9.52
C GLU A 186 8.83 -4.96 10.84
N ARG A 187 8.33 -4.40 11.92
CA ARG A 187 8.40 -5.00 13.25
C ARG A 187 7.01 -5.07 13.86
N GLY A 188 6.63 -6.24 14.31
CA GLY A 188 5.32 -6.46 14.92
C GLY A 188 5.44 -6.87 16.38
N PHE A 189 4.46 -6.44 17.15
CA PHE A 189 4.33 -6.73 18.57
C PHE A 189 2.90 -7.12 18.88
N ARG A 190 2.73 -8.21 19.61
CA ARG A 190 1.48 -8.48 20.28
C ARG A 190 1.49 -7.79 21.62
N VAL A 191 0.49 -6.99 21.89
CA VAL A 191 0.42 -6.19 23.11
C VAL A 191 -0.93 -6.37 23.79
N ARG A 192 -0.97 -6.10 25.10
CA ARG A 192 -2.20 -6.08 25.91
C ARG A 192 -2.37 -4.69 26.49
N THR A 193 -3.57 -4.13 26.40
CA THR A 193 -3.92 -2.87 27.05
C THR A 193 -4.19 -3.08 28.54
N ALA A 194 -4.23 -2.00 29.31
CA ALA A 194 -4.58 -2.05 30.74
C ALA A 194 -6.01 -2.61 30.98
N GLU A 195 -6.90 -2.50 29.99
CA GLU A 195 -8.25 -3.02 30.02
C GLU A 195 -8.34 -4.52 29.69
N GLY A 196 -7.19 -5.15 29.37
CA GLY A 196 -7.10 -6.58 29.05
C GLY A 196 -7.29 -6.91 27.57
N SER A 197 -7.58 -5.93 26.70
CA SER A 197 -7.71 -6.18 25.27
C SER A 197 -6.33 -6.46 24.64
N GLU A 198 -6.26 -7.50 23.80
CA GLU A 198 -5.04 -7.85 23.08
C GLU A 198 -5.14 -7.37 21.63
N LEU A 199 -4.10 -6.71 21.16
CA LEU A 199 -4.01 -6.24 19.77
C LEU A 199 -2.62 -6.47 19.20
N THR A 200 -2.54 -6.46 17.88
CA THR A 200 -1.28 -6.56 17.16
C THR A 200 -0.89 -5.18 16.66
N LEU A 201 0.30 -4.73 17.08
CA LEU A 201 0.90 -3.50 16.57
C LEU A 201 1.98 -3.84 15.56
N VAL A 202 1.98 -3.16 14.42
CA VAL A 202 3.04 -3.30 13.43
C VAL A 202 3.61 -1.94 13.07
N ARG A 203 4.93 -1.83 13.19
CA ARG A 203 5.70 -0.67 12.76
C ARG A 203 6.20 -0.87 11.34
N GLU A 204 5.86 0.05 10.46
CA GLU A 204 6.36 0.14 9.10
C GLU A 204 7.59 1.08 8.99
N PRO A 205 8.29 1.10 7.84
CA PRO A 205 9.27 2.13 7.54
C PRO A 205 8.70 3.53 7.75
N ARG A 206 9.57 4.50 8.14
CA ARG A 206 9.19 5.87 8.53
C ARG A 206 8.41 5.98 9.84
N GLN A 207 8.50 4.94 10.69
CA GLN A 207 7.94 4.95 12.05
C GLN A 207 6.40 5.03 12.12
N ARG A 208 5.68 4.70 11.08
CA ARG A 208 4.22 4.58 11.12
C ARG A 208 3.82 3.27 11.80
N TRP A 209 2.78 3.35 12.63
CA TRP A 209 2.28 2.20 13.36
C TRP A 209 0.83 1.90 12.98
N TYR A 210 0.52 0.62 12.98
CA TYR A 210 -0.81 0.11 12.66
C TYR A 210 -1.23 -0.91 13.70
N ALA A 211 -2.50 -0.83 14.10
CA ALA A 211 -3.15 -1.81 14.96
C ALA A 211 -4.17 -2.62 14.15
N ASP A 212 -4.37 -3.88 14.53
CA ASP A 212 -5.39 -4.76 13.93
C ASP A 212 -6.79 -4.55 14.53
N GLU A 213 -6.91 -3.66 15.52
CA GLU A 213 -8.16 -3.22 16.13
C GLU A 213 -8.12 -1.70 16.38
N PRO A 214 -9.27 -1.02 16.37
CA PRO A 214 -9.32 0.42 16.71
C PRO A 214 -8.99 0.61 18.19
N VAL A 215 -8.24 1.70 18.50
CA VAL A 215 -7.78 2.04 19.86
C VAL A 215 -8.24 3.45 20.24
#